data_a8dcfef8a630ae73e2b8555ee842cc38
#
_entry.id   a8dcfef8a630ae73e2b8555ee842cc38
#
_cell.length_a   1.000
_cell.length_b   1.000
_cell.length_c   1.000
_cell.angle_alpha   90.00
_cell.angle_beta   90.00
_cell.angle_gamma   90.00
#
_symmetry.space_group_name_H-M   'P 1'
#
loop_
_entity.id
_entity.type
_entity.pdbx_description
1 polymer ?
#
loop_
_entity_poly.entity_id
_entity_poly.type
_entity_poly.pdbx_seq_one_letter_code
_entity_poly.pdbx_strand_id
1 'polypeptide(L)'
;GVKGFISIIQHWVDLGARGFGEHKVGLNFDDPLMMQIYAACQEVGIPLLFHIDAIRGKDTPGLPRLEHAIKAHPKLNFIGHGPGWWASISGDCKSLGSYPKGPVTPGGAIDRLMERYPNIYGDLSAGSGANSISRDKAFGREFLVRRQDRLMFGTDYLQPGQEVPQFELF
;
A
#
# COMPACT_ATOMS: atom_id res chain seq x y z
N GLY A 1 21.95 2.07 -11.26
CA GLY A 1 22.08 1.62 -9.87
C GLY A 1 21.54 2.64 -8.89
N VAL A 2 21.60 2.36 -7.59
CA VAL A 2 21.00 3.18 -6.51
C VAL A 2 21.37 4.66 -6.59
N LYS A 3 22.65 4.99 -6.83
CA LYS A 3 23.11 6.38 -6.95
C LYS A 3 22.39 7.17 -8.06
N GLY A 4 22.09 6.52 -9.20
CA GLY A 4 21.34 7.17 -10.28
C GLY A 4 19.89 7.44 -9.87
N PHE A 5 19.24 6.51 -9.16
CA PHE A 5 17.89 6.73 -8.63
C PHE A 5 17.87 7.83 -7.57
N ILE A 6 18.84 7.88 -6.68
CA ILE A 6 18.97 8.98 -5.68
C ILE A 6 19.03 10.35 -6.38
N SER A 7 19.88 10.50 -7.40
CA SER A 7 20.00 11.78 -8.12
C SER A 7 18.68 12.20 -8.79
N ILE A 8 17.97 11.25 -9.41
CA ILE A 8 16.68 11.53 -10.05
C ILE A 8 15.62 11.91 -9.01
N ILE A 9 15.50 11.14 -7.95
CA ILE A 9 14.51 11.37 -6.89
C ILE A 9 14.79 12.69 -6.18
N GLN A 10 16.06 12.98 -5.86
CA GLN A 10 16.47 14.23 -5.22
C GLN A 10 16.12 15.44 -6.07
N HIS A 11 16.36 15.37 -7.38
CA HIS A 11 15.96 16.43 -8.31
C HIS A 11 14.47 16.78 -8.19
N TRP A 12 13.58 15.78 -8.16
CA TRP A 12 12.15 16.02 -8.00
C TRP A 12 11.78 16.52 -6.60
N VAL A 13 12.47 16.09 -5.57
CA VAL A 13 12.29 16.61 -4.20
C VAL A 13 12.68 18.08 -4.12
N ASP A 14 13.77 18.48 -4.77
CA ASP A 14 14.18 19.88 -4.87
C ASP A 14 13.16 20.76 -5.60
N LEU A 15 12.40 20.16 -6.53
CA LEU A 15 11.27 20.80 -7.22
C LEU A 15 9.95 20.72 -6.44
N GLY A 16 9.93 20.13 -5.24
CA GLY A 16 8.78 20.13 -4.36
C GLY A 16 8.06 18.78 -4.17
N ALA A 17 8.52 17.69 -4.80
CA ALA A 17 7.95 16.37 -4.55
C ALA A 17 8.12 15.95 -3.07
N ARG A 18 7.12 15.25 -2.52
CA ARG A 18 7.10 14.82 -1.10
C ARG A 18 6.90 13.32 -0.93
N GLY A 19 6.80 12.56 -2.02
CA GLY A 19 6.67 11.11 -2.03
C GLY A 19 6.98 10.55 -3.42
N PHE A 20 7.23 9.26 -3.48
CA PHE A 20 7.45 8.51 -4.71
C PHE A 20 6.25 7.58 -4.94
N GLY A 21 5.56 7.72 -6.04
CA GLY A 21 4.39 6.89 -6.37
C GLY A 21 3.43 7.57 -7.35
N GLU A 22 2.41 6.91 -7.78
CA GLU A 22 2.03 5.52 -7.46
C GLU A 22 3.00 4.55 -8.14
N HIS A 23 3.75 3.74 -7.36
CA HIS A 23 4.70 2.77 -7.91
C HIS A 23 3.96 1.50 -8.36
N LYS A 24 3.74 1.39 -9.67
CA LYS A 24 2.84 0.43 -10.32
C LYS A 24 3.51 -0.27 -11.49
N VAL A 25 4.43 -1.18 -11.19
CA VAL A 25 5.27 -1.88 -12.17
C VAL A 25 5.00 -3.38 -12.16
N GLY A 26 5.10 -4.03 -13.32
CA GLY A 26 4.86 -5.47 -13.50
C GLY A 26 6.00 -6.38 -13.04
N LEU A 27 6.74 -6.00 -12.00
CA LEU A 27 7.82 -6.77 -11.39
C LEU A 27 7.39 -7.39 -10.06
N ASN A 28 8.15 -8.36 -9.57
CA ASN A 28 8.02 -8.84 -8.21
C ASN A 28 8.31 -7.71 -7.23
N PHE A 29 7.60 -7.66 -6.11
CA PHE A 29 7.75 -6.56 -5.15
C PHE A 29 9.16 -6.46 -4.58
N ASP A 30 9.87 -7.58 -4.46
CA ASP A 30 11.26 -7.68 -4.03
C ASP A 30 12.28 -7.88 -5.19
N ASP A 31 11.89 -7.52 -6.42
CA ASP A 31 12.82 -7.53 -7.56
C ASP A 31 14.05 -6.65 -7.25
N PRO A 32 15.27 -7.06 -7.63
CA PRO A 32 16.48 -6.29 -7.37
C PRO A 32 16.45 -4.84 -7.87
N LEU A 33 15.71 -4.55 -8.95
CA LEU A 33 15.52 -3.19 -9.44
C LEU A 33 14.61 -2.38 -8.52
N MET A 34 13.50 -3.01 -8.05
CA MET A 34 12.59 -2.41 -7.09
C MET A 34 13.29 -2.09 -5.77
N MET A 35 14.09 -3.03 -5.27
CA MET A 35 14.87 -2.85 -4.03
C MET A 35 15.86 -1.68 -4.12
N GLN A 36 16.42 -1.40 -5.30
CA GLN A 36 17.27 -0.23 -5.51
C GLN A 36 16.47 1.09 -5.46
N ILE A 37 15.24 1.10 -5.95
CA ILE A 37 14.35 2.26 -5.85
C ILE A 37 13.97 2.51 -4.38
N TYR A 38 13.65 1.46 -3.64
CA TYR A 38 13.33 1.57 -2.21
C TYR A 38 14.53 2.11 -1.41
N ALA A 39 15.73 1.62 -1.69
CA ALA A 39 16.95 2.12 -1.08
C ALA A 39 17.16 3.62 -1.38
N ALA A 40 16.89 4.06 -2.61
CA ALA A 40 17.00 5.45 -3.00
C ALA A 40 15.95 6.34 -2.32
N CYS A 41 14.68 5.90 -2.25
CA CYS A 41 13.64 6.63 -1.51
C CYS A 41 13.98 6.75 -0.02
N GLN A 42 14.51 5.69 0.57
CA GLN A 42 14.96 5.69 1.97
C GLN A 42 16.10 6.69 2.20
N GLU A 43 17.08 6.73 1.32
CA GLU A 43 18.24 7.64 1.41
C GLU A 43 17.80 9.09 1.28
N VAL A 44 16.90 9.39 0.34
CA VAL A 44 16.34 10.74 0.14
C VAL A 44 15.36 11.13 1.25
N GLY A 45 14.79 10.17 1.96
CA GLY A 45 13.90 10.40 3.10
C GLY A 45 12.45 10.70 2.70
N ILE A 46 11.97 10.17 1.56
CA ILE A 46 10.58 10.32 1.12
C ILE A 46 9.81 9.00 1.19
N PRO A 47 8.50 9.01 1.49
CA PRO A 47 7.68 7.82 1.49
C PRO A 47 7.46 7.27 0.08
N LEU A 48 7.11 5.99 0.01
CA LEU A 48 6.77 5.28 -1.22
C LEU A 48 5.33 4.80 -1.17
N LEU A 49 4.50 5.32 -2.08
CA LEU A 49 3.15 4.82 -2.33
C LEU A 49 3.22 3.70 -3.37
N PHE A 50 2.89 2.49 -2.98
CA PHE A 50 2.94 1.31 -3.84
C PHE A 50 1.57 0.76 -4.18
N HIS A 51 1.48 0.15 -5.36
CA HIS A 51 0.32 -0.60 -5.82
C HIS A 51 0.62 -2.09 -5.86
N ILE A 52 -0.28 -2.90 -5.34
CA ILE A 52 -0.30 -4.36 -5.51
C ILE A 52 -1.61 -4.77 -6.15
N ASP A 53 -1.51 -5.52 -7.26
CA ASP A 53 -2.61 -6.24 -7.89
C ASP A 53 -2.12 -7.59 -8.46
N ALA A 54 -2.90 -8.26 -9.30
CA ALA A 54 -2.53 -9.54 -9.90
C ALA A 54 -1.33 -9.49 -10.84
N ILE A 55 -1.02 -8.29 -11.40
CA ILE A 55 -0.01 -8.13 -12.46
C ILE A 55 1.05 -7.07 -12.17
N ARG A 56 0.82 -6.19 -11.18
CA ARG A 56 1.71 -5.08 -10.82
C ARG A 56 2.04 -5.12 -9.34
N GLY A 57 3.27 -4.79 -8.98
CA GLY A 57 3.77 -4.97 -7.62
C GLY A 57 3.59 -6.41 -7.16
N LYS A 58 4.04 -7.37 -7.99
CA LYS A 58 3.68 -8.79 -7.84
C LYS A 58 4.13 -9.37 -6.51
N ASP A 59 3.17 -9.96 -5.82
CA ASP A 59 3.38 -10.74 -4.60
C ASP A 59 2.48 -11.98 -4.61
N THR A 60 2.48 -12.72 -3.53
CA THR A 60 1.56 -13.83 -3.27
C THR A 60 0.71 -13.54 -2.02
N PRO A 61 -0.43 -14.23 -1.82
CA PRO A 61 -1.19 -14.11 -0.58
C PRO A 61 -0.31 -14.23 0.66
N GLY A 62 -0.52 -13.34 1.63
CA GLY A 62 0.35 -13.20 2.80
C GLY A 62 1.43 -12.13 2.65
N LEU A 63 1.68 -11.64 1.42
CA LEU A 63 2.61 -10.53 1.08
C LEU A 63 4.06 -10.74 1.55
N PRO A 64 4.68 -11.92 1.31
CA PRO A 64 6.03 -12.19 1.79
C PRO A 64 7.11 -11.33 1.14
N ARG A 65 6.93 -10.91 -0.13
CA ARG A 65 7.88 -10.07 -0.85
C ARG A 65 7.83 -8.63 -0.34
N LEU A 66 6.63 -8.10 -0.07
CA LEU A 66 6.46 -6.82 0.59
C LEU A 66 7.10 -6.85 1.99
N GLU A 67 6.87 -7.90 2.77
CA GLU A 67 7.49 -8.04 4.08
C GLU A 67 9.03 -8.05 4.00
N HIS A 68 9.60 -8.70 2.99
CA HIS A 68 11.04 -8.67 2.72
C HIS A 68 11.52 -7.22 2.45
N ALA A 69 10.82 -6.48 1.61
CA ALA A 69 11.17 -5.09 1.29
C ALA A 69 11.09 -4.17 2.53
N ILE A 70 10.03 -4.30 3.33
CA ILE A 70 9.85 -3.54 4.58
C ILE A 70 11.01 -3.78 5.56
N LYS A 71 11.40 -5.03 5.75
CA LYS A 71 12.53 -5.41 6.61
C LYS A 71 13.86 -4.86 6.13
N ALA A 72 14.09 -4.90 4.82
CA ALA A 72 15.34 -4.43 4.22
C ALA A 72 15.47 -2.89 4.26
N HIS A 73 14.35 -2.17 4.35
CA HIS A 73 14.31 -0.71 4.32
C HIS A 73 13.54 -0.13 5.52
N PRO A 74 14.06 -0.29 6.76
CA PRO A 74 13.31 0.05 7.98
C PRO A 74 13.07 1.55 8.18
N LYS A 75 13.76 2.42 7.44
CA LYS A 75 13.57 3.87 7.49
C LYS A 75 12.69 4.41 6.35
N LEU A 76 12.26 3.55 5.41
CA LEU A 76 11.34 3.92 4.35
C LEU A 76 9.91 3.69 4.81
N ASN A 77 9.07 4.71 4.77
CA ASN A 77 7.64 4.55 4.96
C ASN A 77 7.00 4.02 3.68
N PHE A 78 6.46 2.81 3.74
CA PHE A 78 5.68 2.18 2.68
C PHE A 78 4.20 2.49 2.87
N ILE A 79 3.53 2.97 1.83
CA ILE A 79 2.09 3.28 1.84
C ILE A 79 1.41 2.36 0.85
N GLY A 80 0.55 1.47 1.36
CA GLY A 80 -0.10 0.44 0.57
C GLY A 80 -1.38 0.91 -0.10
N HIS A 81 -1.49 0.62 -1.41
CA HIS A 81 -2.62 0.93 -2.26
C HIS A 81 -2.93 -0.23 -3.21
N GLY A 82 -4.15 -0.25 -3.73
CA GLY A 82 -4.58 -1.18 -4.76
C GLY A 82 -5.30 -2.43 -4.24
N PRO A 83 -5.95 -3.18 -5.15
CA PRO A 83 -6.83 -4.29 -4.78
C PRO A 83 -6.10 -5.43 -4.08
N GLY A 84 -4.87 -5.76 -4.46
CA GLY A 84 -4.10 -6.84 -3.84
C GLY A 84 -3.64 -6.50 -2.43
N TRP A 85 -3.25 -5.25 -2.19
CA TRP A 85 -3.02 -4.76 -0.84
C TRP A 85 -4.29 -4.92 0.00
N TRP A 86 -5.40 -4.32 -0.42
CA TRP A 86 -6.62 -4.31 0.38
C TRP A 86 -7.35 -5.65 0.48
N ALA A 87 -7.23 -6.56 -0.50
CA ALA A 87 -7.71 -7.93 -0.35
C ALA A 87 -6.99 -8.67 0.78
N SER A 88 -5.73 -8.33 1.03
CA SER A 88 -4.88 -8.94 2.07
C SER A 88 -5.21 -8.51 3.50
N ILE A 89 -6.29 -7.70 3.70
CA ILE A 89 -6.85 -7.42 5.02
C ILE A 89 -7.47 -8.68 5.65
N SER A 90 -7.89 -9.64 4.82
CA SER A 90 -8.50 -10.91 5.24
C SER A 90 -7.49 -12.05 5.30
N GLY A 91 -7.54 -12.85 6.35
CA GLY A 91 -6.65 -13.99 6.55
C GLY A 91 -6.86 -15.13 5.55
N ASP A 92 -8.00 -15.18 4.88
CA ASP A 92 -8.32 -16.16 3.84
C ASP A 92 -8.10 -15.64 2.41
N CYS A 93 -7.38 -14.54 2.25
CA CYS A 93 -7.06 -13.96 0.94
C CYS A 93 -6.37 -15.00 0.03
N LYS A 94 -7.01 -15.30 -1.12
CA LYS A 94 -6.51 -16.26 -2.11
C LYS A 94 -6.02 -15.60 -3.40
N SER A 95 -6.40 -14.34 -3.64
CA SER A 95 -6.08 -13.62 -4.86
C SER A 95 -5.84 -12.15 -4.60
N LEU A 96 -4.77 -11.62 -5.20
CA LEU A 96 -4.39 -10.21 -5.09
C LEU A 96 -5.05 -9.32 -6.18
N GLY A 97 -5.83 -9.89 -7.08
CA GLY A 97 -6.51 -9.16 -8.17
C GLY A 97 -8.02 -9.00 -7.95
N SER A 98 -8.53 -9.16 -6.74
CA SER A 98 -9.97 -9.20 -6.48
C SER A 98 -10.45 -8.11 -5.52
N TYR A 99 -11.75 -7.86 -5.58
CA TYR A 99 -12.54 -7.11 -4.59
C TYR A 99 -13.39 -8.12 -3.81
N PRO A 100 -12.87 -8.72 -2.73
CA PRO A 100 -13.58 -9.76 -2.00
C PRO A 100 -14.90 -9.25 -1.42
N LYS A 101 -15.91 -10.12 -1.37
CA LYS A 101 -17.21 -9.83 -0.76
C LYS A 101 -17.38 -10.64 0.52
N GLY A 102 -18.31 -10.21 1.38
CA GLY A 102 -18.64 -10.90 2.63
C GLY A 102 -17.66 -10.63 3.76
N PRO A 103 -17.74 -11.38 4.86
CA PRO A 103 -16.97 -11.13 6.09
C PRO A 103 -15.46 -11.15 5.88
N VAL A 104 -14.75 -10.45 6.75
CA VAL A 104 -13.27 -10.47 6.81
C VAL A 104 -12.86 -11.55 7.80
N THR A 105 -12.02 -12.48 7.35
CA THR A 105 -11.39 -13.46 8.26
C THR A 105 -10.23 -12.79 8.99
N PRO A 106 -10.19 -12.78 10.33
CA PRO A 106 -9.07 -12.23 11.11
C PRO A 106 -7.71 -12.82 10.74
N GLY A 107 -6.63 -12.08 10.98
CA GLY A 107 -5.27 -12.53 10.73
C GLY A 107 -4.74 -12.22 9.33
N GLY A 108 -5.33 -11.25 8.64
CA GLY A 108 -4.85 -10.79 7.34
C GLY A 108 -3.44 -10.21 7.38
N ALA A 109 -2.78 -10.22 6.22
CA ALA A 109 -1.39 -9.77 6.11
C ALA A 109 -1.22 -8.29 6.48
N ILE A 110 -2.20 -7.42 6.13
CA ILE A 110 -2.13 -5.99 6.46
C ILE A 110 -2.03 -5.78 7.98
N ASP A 111 -2.95 -6.38 8.74
CA ASP A 111 -3.01 -6.21 10.19
C ASP A 111 -1.72 -6.76 10.86
N ARG A 112 -1.25 -7.91 10.39
CA ARG A 112 -0.01 -8.54 10.85
C ARG A 112 1.23 -7.69 10.55
N LEU A 113 1.30 -7.10 9.35
CA LEU A 113 2.43 -6.25 8.96
C LEU A 113 2.42 -4.93 9.75
N MET A 114 1.26 -4.28 9.91
CA MET A 114 1.13 -3.06 10.70
C MET A 114 1.43 -3.28 12.19
N GLU A 115 1.16 -4.47 12.73
CA GLU A 115 1.54 -4.84 14.10
C GLU A 115 3.04 -4.98 14.26
N ARG A 116 3.70 -5.60 13.28
CA ARG A 116 5.11 -5.97 13.36
C ARG A 116 6.06 -4.85 12.97
N TYR A 117 5.67 -4.00 12.02
CA TYR A 117 6.55 -2.99 11.42
C TYR A 117 5.99 -1.58 11.56
N PRO A 118 6.80 -0.62 12.06
CA PRO A 118 6.37 0.76 12.24
C PRO A 118 6.27 1.56 10.93
N ASN A 119 6.84 1.07 9.85
CA ASN A 119 7.04 1.78 8.59
C ASN A 119 6.10 1.31 7.46
N ILE A 120 4.94 0.74 7.79
CA ILE A 120 3.88 0.37 6.84
C ILE A 120 2.58 1.09 7.15
N TYR A 121 1.97 1.65 6.14
CA TYR A 121 0.75 2.46 6.18
C TYR A 121 -0.23 1.98 5.11
N GLY A 122 -1.49 2.40 5.20
CA GLY A 122 -2.52 2.10 4.20
C GLY A 122 -3.20 3.38 3.71
N ASP A 123 -3.29 3.50 2.38
CA ASP A 123 -4.09 4.50 1.71
C ASP A 123 -5.49 3.94 1.42
N LEU A 124 -6.52 4.51 2.06
CA LEU A 124 -7.92 4.08 1.95
C LEU A 124 -8.61 4.57 0.67
N SER A 125 -7.89 5.15 -0.25
CA SER A 125 -8.44 5.63 -1.52
C SER A 125 -8.90 4.51 -2.44
N ALA A 126 -9.54 4.88 -3.55
CA ALA A 126 -10.12 4.00 -4.55
C ALA A 126 -11.25 3.08 -4.03
N GLY A 127 -11.88 2.35 -4.93
CA GLY A 127 -12.89 1.35 -4.60
C GLY A 127 -12.33 0.18 -3.77
N SER A 128 -11.03 -0.13 -3.89
CA SER A 128 -10.39 -1.19 -3.11
C SER A 128 -10.27 -0.84 -1.62
N GLY A 129 -9.89 0.38 -1.30
CA GLY A 129 -9.86 0.87 0.07
C GLY A 129 -11.26 0.91 0.68
N ALA A 130 -12.23 1.49 -0.04
CA ALA A 130 -13.63 1.51 0.39
C ALA A 130 -14.18 0.09 0.64
N ASN A 131 -13.96 -0.84 -0.31
CA ASN A 131 -14.41 -2.23 -0.19
C ASN A 131 -13.83 -2.92 1.04
N SER A 132 -12.56 -2.70 1.34
CA SER A 132 -11.87 -3.39 2.44
C SER A 132 -12.51 -3.17 3.80
N ILE A 133 -13.03 -1.97 4.06
CA ILE A 133 -13.61 -1.57 5.34
C ILE A 133 -15.14 -1.59 5.36
N SER A 134 -15.80 -1.54 4.18
CA SER A 134 -17.26 -1.50 4.09
C SER A 134 -17.92 -2.86 3.90
N ARG A 135 -17.23 -3.86 3.34
CA ARG A 135 -17.77 -5.20 3.11
C ARG A 135 -18.10 -5.98 4.39
N ASP A 136 -17.42 -5.65 5.47
CA ASP A 136 -17.68 -6.10 6.84
C ASP A 136 -17.57 -4.90 7.78
N LYS A 137 -18.70 -4.26 8.05
CA LYS A 137 -18.76 -3.00 8.81
C LYS A 137 -18.24 -3.13 10.23
N ALA A 138 -18.46 -4.26 10.89
CA ALA A 138 -18.00 -4.49 12.25
C ALA A 138 -16.48 -4.57 12.29
N PHE A 139 -15.90 -5.43 11.45
CA PHE A 139 -14.45 -5.54 11.31
C PHE A 139 -13.81 -4.25 10.84
N GLY A 140 -14.39 -3.59 9.81
CA GLY A 140 -13.86 -2.34 9.27
C GLY A 140 -13.75 -1.25 10.32
N ARG A 141 -14.79 -1.08 11.16
CA ARG A 141 -14.76 -0.12 12.29
C ARG A 141 -13.65 -0.44 13.29
N GLU A 142 -13.53 -1.70 13.69
CA GLU A 142 -12.49 -2.13 14.64
C GLU A 142 -11.09 -1.92 14.05
N PHE A 143 -10.89 -2.23 12.77
CA PHE A 143 -9.63 -2.02 12.07
C PHE A 143 -9.27 -0.54 11.99
N LEU A 144 -10.20 0.33 11.61
CA LEU A 144 -9.99 1.78 11.55
C LEU A 144 -9.56 2.34 12.90
N VAL A 145 -10.23 1.95 13.99
CA VAL A 145 -9.89 2.39 15.36
C VAL A 145 -8.51 1.85 15.77
N ARG A 146 -8.24 0.57 15.52
CA ARG A 146 -6.97 -0.08 15.92
C ARG A 146 -5.75 0.46 15.15
N ARG A 147 -5.94 0.87 13.90
CA ARG A 147 -4.86 1.32 13.00
C ARG A 147 -4.96 2.79 12.58
N GLN A 148 -5.71 3.61 13.31
CA GLN A 148 -5.97 5.02 12.98
C GLN A 148 -4.71 5.87 12.74
N ASP A 149 -3.59 5.52 13.36
CA ASP A 149 -2.28 6.16 13.21
C ASP A 149 -1.49 5.70 11.97
N ARG A 150 -2.03 4.72 11.24
CA ARG A 150 -1.39 4.08 10.08
C ARG A 150 -2.21 4.18 8.81
N LEU A 151 -3.37 4.82 8.86
CA LEU A 151 -4.31 4.91 7.75
C LEU A 151 -4.43 6.34 7.27
N MET A 152 -4.53 6.50 5.96
CA MET A 152 -4.66 7.79 5.30
C MET A 152 -5.96 7.82 4.50
N PHE A 153 -6.69 8.93 4.61
CA PHE A 153 -7.81 9.22 3.72
C PHE A 153 -7.26 9.65 2.35
N GLY A 154 -7.86 9.16 1.29
CA GLY A 154 -7.59 9.56 -0.08
C GLY A 154 -8.79 9.27 -0.97
N THR A 155 -8.86 9.87 -2.14
CA THR A 155 -9.99 9.74 -3.06
C THR A 155 -9.69 8.90 -4.28
N ASP A 156 -8.45 8.91 -4.75
CA ASP A 156 -8.05 8.37 -6.07
C ASP A 156 -8.91 8.97 -7.20
N TYR A 157 -9.18 10.28 -7.11
CA TYR A 157 -10.03 11.01 -8.05
C TYR A 157 -9.26 11.31 -9.34
N LEU A 158 -9.65 10.65 -10.42
CA LEU A 158 -8.94 10.68 -11.70
C LEU A 158 -9.65 11.48 -12.79
N GLN A 159 -10.97 11.67 -12.68
CA GLN A 159 -11.75 12.34 -13.72
C GLN A 159 -13.02 12.99 -13.17
N PRO A 160 -13.53 14.06 -13.82
CA PRO A 160 -14.78 14.71 -13.43
C PRO A 160 -15.96 13.71 -13.41
N GLY A 161 -16.78 13.78 -12.36
CA GLY A 161 -17.95 12.92 -12.20
C GLY A 161 -17.67 11.51 -11.66
N GLN A 162 -16.44 11.20 -11.32
CA GLN A 162 -16.12 9.95 -10.66
C GLN A 162 -16.75 9.91 -9.27
N GLU A 163 -17.44 8.80 -8.96
CA GLU A 163 -17.92 8.54 -7.60
C GLU A 163 -16.74 8.22 -6.68
N VAL A 164 -16.75 8.82 -5.49
CA VAL A 164 -15.75 8.62 -4.45
C VAL A 164 -16.45 8.09 -3.20
N PRO A 165 -16.51 6.75 -3.05
CA PRO A 165 -17.26 6.12 -1.96
C PRO A 165 -16.72 6.50 -0.56
N GLN A 166 -15.51 7.01 -0.46
CA GLN A 166 -14.92 7.48 0.79
C GLN A 166 -15.71 8.61 1.44
N PHE A 167 -16.33 9.50 0.66
CA PHE A 167 -17.14 10.59 1.20
C PHE A 167 -18.44 10.14 1.88
N GLU A 168 -18.91 8.93 1.59
CA GLU A 168 -20.06 8.32 2.26
C GLU A 168 -19.65 7.44 3.45
N LEU A 169 -18.38 7.03 3.51
CA LEU A 169 -17.86 6.13 4.53
C LEU A 169 -17.27 6.86 5.74
N PHE A 170 -16.81 8.10 5.54
CA PHE A 170 -16.16 8.96 6.52
C PHE A 170 -16.87 10.30 6.68
#